data_8fe3c20df0ad638c73976863d3753f56
#
_entry.id   8fe3c20df0ad638c73976863d3753f56
#
_cell.length_a   1.000
_cell.length_b   1.000
_cell.length_c   1.000
_cell.angle_alpha   90.00
_cell.angle_beta   90.00
_cell.angle_gamma   90.00
#
_symmetry.space_group_name_H-M   'P 1'
#
loop_
_entity.id
_entity.type
_entity.pdbx_description
1 polymer ?
#
loop_
_entity_poly.entity_id
_entity_poly.type
_entity_poly.pdbx_seq_one_letter_code
_entity_poly.pdbx_strand_id
1 'polypeptide(L)'
;MKKTFLASMAAAALAITTFSATAQMDMKDPMVGGAAMYPSKTIVENAVNSPIHTTLVAAVKAAGLVDTLNSPGPFTVFAPTNDAFAKLPAGTVDTLVKPENKATLTKILTYHVVPGKLSAKDIAAGIETGGGKYEMTTVEGGKLTATMSGKKIMLTDEKGGMATVTTGNVFQSNGVIHVIDTVLMPN
;
A
#
# COMPACT_ATOMS: atom_id res chain seq x y z
N MET A 1 -32.43 81.27 3.59
CA MET A 1 -32.71 80.27 2.56
C MET A 1 -31.95 79.01 2.95
N LYS A 2 -32.67 78.06 3.45
CA LYS A 2 -32.11 76.86 4.09
C LYS A 2 -32.32 75.70 3.18
N LYS A 3 -31.24 75.01 2.84
CA LYS A 3 -31.32 73.75 2.13
C LYS A 3 -30.73 72.63 2.99
N THR A 4 -31.60 71.82 3.47
CA THR A 4 -31.32 70.61 4.22
C THR A 4 -30.90 69.52 3.22
N PHE A 5 -29.74 68.94 3.45
CA PHE A 5 -29.31 67.71 2.73
C PHE A 5 -29.51 66.53 3.66
N LEU A 6 -30.40 65.65 3.31
CA LEU A 6 -30.54 64.31 3.88
C LEU A 6 -29.38 63.45 3.40
N ALA A 7 -28.59 62.95 4.33
CA ALA A 7 -27.60 61.92 4.06
C ALA A 7 -28.27 60.54 4.17
N SER A 8 -28.35 59.85 3.07
CA SER A 8 -28.79 58.46 3.03
C SER A 8 -27.60 57.54 3.28
N MET A 9 -27.59 56.84 4.41
CA MET A 9 -26.64 55.80 4.72
C MET A 9 -27.09 54.52 4.00
N ALA A 10 -26.39 54.13 2.92
CA ALA A 10 -26.50 52.80 2.35
C ALA A 10 -25.55 51.88 3.10
N ALA A 11 -26.07 50.96 3.89
CA ALA A 11 -25.35 49.89 4.51
C ALA A 11 -25.03 48.84 3.42
N ALA A 12 -23.77 48.79 2.97
CA ALA A 12 -23.30 47.73 2.13
C ALA A 12 -22.98 46.51 3.01
N ALA A 13 -23.87 45.54 3.01
CA ALA A 13 -23.61 44.22 3.58
C ALA A 13 -22.58 43.50 2.69
N LEU A 14 -21.34 43.42 3.19
CA LEU A 14 -20.27 42.65 2.57
C LEU A 14 -20.54 41.17 2.88
N ALA A 15 -21.17 40.46 1.95
CA ALA A 15 -21.30 39.02 1.99
C ALA A 15 -19.92 38.42 1.74
N ILE A 16 -19.22 38.02 2.80
CA ILE A 16 -18.03 37.22 2.70
C ILE A 16 -18.48 35.80 2.36
N THR A 17 -18.53 35.51 1.07
CA THR A 17 -18.61 34.13 0.59
C THR A 17 -17.26 33.49 0.83
N THR A 18 -17.12 32.80 1.95
CA THR A 18 -16.02 31.87 2.16
C THR A 18 -16.18 30.74 1.14
N PHE A 19 -15.50 30.89 0.02
CA PHE A 19 -15.30 29.81 -0.92
C PHE A 19 -14.33 28.84 -0.27
N SER A 20 -14.86 27.88 0.48
CA SER A 20 -14.12 26.68 0.85
C SER A 20 -13.90 25.89 -0.43
N ALA A 21 -12.86 26.25 -1.16
CA ALA A 21 -12.33 25.40 -2.19
C ALA A 21 -11.70 24.19 -1.51
N THR A 22 -12.52 23.22 -1.14
CA THR A 22 -12.05 21.85 -1.05
C THR A 22 -11.63 21.50 -2.47
N ALA A 23 -10.34 21.62 -2.73
CA ALA A 23 -9.72 20.98 -3.88
C ALA A 23 -9.90 19.47 -3.66
N GLN A 24 -11.06 18.99 -4.05
CA GLN A 24 -11.30 17.58 -4.30
C GLN A 24 -10.48 17.29 -5.55
N MET A 25 -9.19 16.94 -5.32
CA MET A 25 -8.44 16.24 -6.33
C MET A 25 -9.26 14.99 -6.61
N ASP A 26 -9.79 14.88 -7.83
CA ASP A 26 -10.26 13.64 -8.43
C ASP A 26 -9.06 12.67 -8.51
N MET A 27 -8.58 12.24 -7.37
CA MET A 27 -7.76 11.05 -7.29
C MET A 27 -8.73 9.90 -7.46
N LYS A 28 -8.92 9.51 -8.71
CA LYS A 28 -9.59 8.26 -9.04
C LYS A 28 -8.93 7.18 -8.19
N ASP A 29 -9.68 6.65 -7.23
CA ASP A 29 -9.16 5.64 -6.31
C ASP A 29 -8.50 4.51 -7.11
N PRO A 30 -7.27 4.12 -6.79
CA PRO A 30 -6.60 3.08 -7.56
C PRO A 30 -7.41 1.79 -7.50
N MET A 31 -7.65 1.23 -8.66
CA MET A 31 -8.39 -0.02 -8.80
C MET A 31 -7.42 -1.20 -8.75
N VAL A 32 -7.66 -2.12 -7.85
CA VAL A 32 -6.88 -3.35 -7.72
C VAL A 32 -7.80 -4.56 -7.85
N GLY A 33 -7.64 -5.32 -8.92
CA GLY A 33 -8.49 -6.47 -9.21
C GLY A 33 -9.96 -6.11 -9.42
N GLY A 34 -10.27 -4.88 -9.85
CA GLY A 34 -11.65 -4.41 -10.02
C GLY A 34 -12.29 -3.82 -8.77
N ALA A 35 -11.60 -3.81 -7.64
CA ALA A 35 -12.05 -3.15 -6.40
C ALA A 35 -11.34 -1.81 -6.19
N ALA A 36 -12.10 -0.79 -5.79
CA ALA A 36 -11.52 0.51 -5.44
C ALA A 36 -10.77 0.43 -4.10
N MET A 37 -9.59 1.01 -4.05
CA MET A 37 -8.76 1.09 -2.85
C MET A 37 -8.82 2.50 -2.29
N TYR A 38 -9.36 2.64 -1.10
CA TYR A 38 -9.60 3.95 -0.49
C TYR A 38 -8.42 4.38 0.39
N PRO A 39 -7.82 5.55 0.14
CA PRO A 39 -6.72 6.06 0.96
C PRO A 39 -7.10 6.31 2.44
N SER A 40 -8.38 6.44 2.73
CA SER A 40 -8.91 6.60 4.09
C SER A 40 -9.00 5.30 4.89
N LYS A 41 -8.88 4.15 4.23
CA LYS A 41 -8.92 2.81 4.86
C LYS A 41 -7.52 2.30 5.13
N THR A 42 -7.42 1.35 6.07
CA THR A 42 -6.19 0.65 6.36
C THR A 42 -5.83 -0.36 5.26
N ILE A 43 -4.60 -0.85 5.29
CA ILE A 43 -4.11 -1.91 4.39
C ILE A 43 -5.04 -3.13 4.42
N VAL A 44 -5.42 -3.57 5.61
CA VAL A 44 -6.27 -4.77 5.78
C VAL A 44 -7.69 -4.53 5.29
N GLU A 45 -8.29 -3.38 5.61
CA GLU A 45 -9.65 -3.04 5.17
C GLU A 45 -9.79 -2.98 3.65
N ASN A 46 -8.77 -2.50 2.96
CA ASN A 46 -8.75 -2.50 1.50
C ASN A 46 -8.46 -3.90 0.94
N ALA A 47 -7.51 -4.63 1.51
CA ALA A 47 -7.17 -5.97 1.06
C ALA A 47 -8.35 -6.93 1.15
N VAL A 48 -9.16 -6.85 2.21
CA VAL A 48 -10.38 -7.68 2.37
C VAL A 48 -11.39 -7.46 1.24
N ASN A 49 -11.45 -6.26 0.69
CA ASN A 49 -12.35 -5.94 -0.41
C ASN A 49 -11.77 -6.29 -1.79
N SER A 50 -10.51 -6.68 -1.87
CA SER A 50 -9.85 -7.03 -3.12
C SER A 50 -10.11 -8.48 -3.53
N PRO A 51 -10.74 -8.73 -4.68
CA PRO A 51 -11.04 -10.09 -5.14
C PRO A 51 -9.77 -10.89 -5.51
N ILE A 52 -8.66 -10.22 -5.75
CA ILE A 52 -7.39 -10.86 -6.14
C ILE A 52 -6.43 -11.09 -4.96
N HIS A 53 -6.82 -10.72 -3.73
CA HIS A 53 -6.01 -10.90 -2.51
C HIS A 53 -6.70 -11.76 -1.45
N THR A 54 -7.66 -12.58 -1.83
CA THR A 54 -8.43 -13.43 -0.90
C THR A 54 -7.54 -14.43 -0.15
N THR A 55 -6.58 -15.02 -0.84
CA THR A 55 -5.60 -15.95 -0.25
C THR A 55 -4.68 -15.22 0.74
N LEU A 56 -4.20 -14.02 0.38
CA LEU A 56 -3.38 -13.19 1.27
C LEU A 56 -4.14 -12.84 2.55
N VAL A 57 -5.40 -12.43 2.43
CA VAL A 57 -6.25 -12.09 3.59
C VAL A 57 -6.46 -13.29 4.49
N ALA A 58 -6.72 -14.47 3.93
CA ALA A 58 -6.84 -15.71 4.69
C ALA A 58 -5.53 -16.03 5.43
N ALA A 59 -4.39 -15.87 4.76
CA ALA A 59 -3.07 -16.08 5.36
C ALA A 59 -2.77 -15.10 6.50
N VAL A 60 -3.08 -13.81 6.32
CA VAL A 60 -2.91 -12.78 7.36
C VAL A 60 -3.77 -13.05 8.59
N LYS A 61 -5.02 -13.50 8.39
CA LYS A 61 -5.91 -13.93 9.48
C LYS A 61 -5.38 -15.17 10.21
N ALA A 62 -4.94 -16.19 9.47
CA ALA A 62 -4.38 -17.41 10.04
C ALA A 62 -3.09 -17.14 10.84
N ALA A 63 -2.25 -16.22 10.37
CA ALA A 63 -1.05 -15.78 11.07
C ALA A 63 -1.35 -14.90 12.31
N GLY A 64 -2.54 -14.33 12.41
CA GLY A 64 -2.90 -13.37 13.46
C GLY A 64 -2.23 -12.01 13.32
N LEU A 65 -1.91 -11.60 12.08
CA LEU A 65 -1.23 -10.34 11.77
C LEU A 65 -2.19 -9.18 11.44
N VAL A 66 -3.49 -9.40 11.55
CA VAL A 66 -4.51 -8.39 11.25
C VAL A 66 -4.29 -7.13 12.09
N ASP A 67 -4.10 -7.27 13.41
CA ASP A 67 -3.90 -6.14 14.32
C ASP A 67 -2.56 -5.44 14.06
N THR A 68 -1.51 -6.22 13.76
CA THR A 68 -0.19 -5.67 13.40
C THR A 68 -0.26 -4.81 12.14
N LEU A 69 -0.96 -5.27 11.11
CA LEU A 69 -1.12 -4.53 9.85
C LEU A 69 -2.15 -3.41 9.93
N ASN A 70 -3.01 -3.40 10.95
CA ASN A 70 -3.92 -2.29 11.25
C ASN A 70 -3.29 -1.24 12.19
N SER A 71 -2.13 -1.51 12.75
CA SER A 71 -1.46 -0.54 13.62
C SER A 71 -1.08 0.74 12.85
N PRO A 72 -0.91 1.87 13.56
CA PRO A 72 -0.67 3.18 12.93
C PRO A 72 0.76 3.36 12.41
N GLY A 73 1.39 2.31 11.84
CA GLY A 73 2.72 2.38 11.24
C GLY A 73 2.83 3.60 10.35
N PRO A 74 3.83 3.89 9.55
CA PRO A 74 3.69 3.60 8.14
C PRO A 74 4.31 2.28 7.74
N PHE A 75 3.62 1.52 6.87
CA PHE A 75 4.10 0.26 6.32
C PHE A 75 4.08 0.28 4.80
N THR A 76 5.05 -0.41 4.21
CA THR A 76 5.01 -0.78 2.79
C THR A 76 4.76 -2.27 2.71
N VAL A 77 3.66 -2.66 2.09
CA VAL A 77 3.27 -4.07 1.94
C VAL A 77 3.37 -4.48 0.48
N PHE A 78 4.17 -5.49 0.21
CA PHE A 78 4.22 -6.16 -1.09
C PHE A 78 3.17 -7.27 -1.09
N ALA A 79 2.02 -7.01 -1.71
CA ALA A 79 0.86 -7.89 -1.66
C ALA A 79 0.85 -8.85 -2.85
N PRO A 80 1.14 -10.15 -2.64
CA PRO A 80 1.02 -11.15 -3.69
C PRO A 80 -0.45 -11.43 -4.00
N THR A 81 -0.75 -11.56 -5.29
CA THR A 81 -2.09 -11.90 -5.77
C THR A 81 -2.40 -13.39 -5.55
N ASN A 82 -3.67 -13.78 -5.73
CA ASN A 82 -4.06 -15.20 -5.73
C ASN A 82 -3.25 -16.00 -6.76
N ASP A 83 -2.99 -15.42 -7.94
CA ASP A 83 -2.15 -16.04 -8.98
C ASP A 83 -0.70 -16.20 -8.54
N ALA A 84 -0.18 -15.27 -7.72
CA ALA A 84 1.15 -15.38 -7.13
C ALA A 84 1.24 -16.60 -6.20
N PHE A 85 0.22 -16.82 -5.37
CA PHE A 85 0.12 -18.02 -4.52
C PHE A 85 -0.05 -19.30 -5.35
N ALA A 86 -0.76 -19.24 -6.48
CA ALA A 86 -0.94 -20.38 -7.37
C ALA A 86 0.37 -20.85 -8.03
N LYS A 87 1.39 -19.99 -8.11
CA LYS A 87 2.73 -20.36 -8.59
C LYS A 87 3.52 -21.21 -7.59
N LEU A 88 3.12 -21.25 -6.33
CA LEU A 88 3.72 -22.12 -5.32
C LEU A 88 3.36 -23.59 -5.60
N PRO A 89 4.20 -24.54 -5.17
CA PRO A 89 3.88 -25.97 -5.29
C PRO A 89 2.51 -26.29 -4.70
N ALA A 90 1.79 -27.20 -5.34
CA ALA A 90 0.45 -27.61 -4.91
C ALA A 90 0.45 -28.02 -3.42
N GLY A 91 -0.53 -27.54 -2.66
CA GLY A 91 -0.65 -27.80 -1.21
C GLY A 91 0.26 -26.97 -0.31
N THR A 92 1.15 -26.14 -0.86
CA THR A 92 2.01 -25.25 -0.03
C THR A 92 1.18 -24.26 0.75
N VAL A 93 0.21 -23.59 0.10
CA VAL A 93 -0.67 -22.62 0.78
C VAL A 93 -1.50 -23.28 1.86
N ASP A 94 -2.11 -24.44 1.55
CA ASP A 94 -2.93 -25.20 2.50
C ASP A 94 -2.10 -25.66 3.71
N THR A 95 -0.84 -26.00 3.48
CA THR A 95 0.10 -26.36 4.53
C THR A 95 0.46 -25.15 5.38
N LEU A 96 0.76 -24.00 4.77
CA LEU A 96 1.17 -22.79 5.46
C LEU A 96 0.07 -22.19 6.35
N VAL A 97 -1.20 -22.31 5.95
CA VAL A 97 -2.33 -21.77 6.73
C VAL A 97 -2.71 -22.65 7.91
N LYS A 98 -2.12 -23.84 8.04
CA LYS A 98 -2.36 -24.71 9.19
C LYS A 98 -1.77 -24.10 10.47
N PRO A 99 -2.44 -24.31 11.64
CA PRO A 99 -1.97 -23.76 12.91
C PRO A 99 -0.53 -24.17 13.29
N GLU A 100 -0.11 -25.37 12.92
CA GLU A 100 1.23 -25.91 13.13
C GLU A 100 2.32 -25.15 12.38
N ASN A 101 1.96 -24.52 11.26
CA ASN A 101 2.87 -23.74 10.40
C ASN A 101 2.71 -22.23 10.56
N LYS A 102 1.97 -21.78 11.57
CA LYS A 102 1.71 -20.37 11.83
C LYS A 102 3.00 -19.54 11.92
N ALA A 103 4.03 -20.06 12.56
CA ALA A 103 5.32 -19.36 12.68
C ALA A 103 5.98 -19.13 11.31
N THR A 104 5.99 -20.14 10.45
CA THR A 104 6.50 -20.03 9.07
C THR A 104 5.67 -19.08 8.24
N LEU A 105 4.35 -19.15 8.35
CA LEU A 105 3.45 -18.24 7.66
C LEU A 105 3.68 -16.78 8.10
N THR A 106 3.80 -16.55 9.41
CA THR A 106 4.10 -15.24 9.99
C THR A 106 5.43 -14.71 9.43
N LYS A 107 6.47 -15.54 9.40
CA LYS A 107 7.78 -15.19 8.84
C LYS A 107 7.67 -14.73 7.39
N ILE A 108 6.97 -15.52 6.55
CA ILE A 108 6.74 -15.17 5.15
C ILE A 108 5.97 -13.85 5.01
N LEU A 109 4.88 -13.67 5.75
CA LEU A 109 4.05 -12.46 5.65
C LEU A 109 4.79 -11.21 6.14
N THR A 110 5.55 -11.30 7.24
CA THR A 110 6.36 -10.18 7.73
C THR A 110 7.55 -9.87 6.83
N TYR A 111 8.02 -10.85 6.07
CA TYR A 111 9.01 -10.63 5.00
C TYR A 111 8.47 -9.79 3.83
N HIS A 112 7.16 -9.81 3.60
CA HIS A 112 6.50 -8.95 2.60
C HIS A 112 6.21 -7.54 3.12
N VAL A 113 6.52 -7.23 4.36
CA VAL A 113 6.28 -5.93 4.98
C VAL A 113 7.59 -5.24 5.27
N VAL A 114 7.72 -4.01 4.76
CA VAL A 114 8.86 -3.14 5.04
C VAL A 114 8.38 -1.97 5.90
N PRO A 115 9.07 -1.64 7.00
CA PRO A 115 8.73 -0.47 7.79
C PRO A 115 8.99 0.81 6.99
N GLY A 116 8.08 1.77 7.10
CA GLY A 116 8.13 3.02 6.35
C GLY A 116 7.15 3.03 5.16
N LYS A 117 6.86 4.23 4.68
CA LYS A 117 5.98 4.46 3.52
C LYS A 117 6.84 4.72 2.28
N LEU A 118 7.11 3.69 1.51
CA LEU A 118 7.91 3.74 0.30
C LEU A 118 7.00 3.74 -0.93
N SER A 119 6.92 4.85 -1.63
CA SER A 119 6.27 4.88 -2.94
C SER A 119 7.14 4.20 -4.00
N ALA A 120 6.55 3.84 -5.14
CA ALA A 120 7.33 3.33 -6.27
C ALA A 120 8.42 4.30 -6.72
N LYS A 121 8.19 5.62 -6.55
CA LYS A 121 9.19 6.66 -6.84
C LYS A 121 10.34 6.63 -5.83
N ASP A 122 10.06 6.42 -4.55
CA ASP A 122 11.09 6.33 -3.51
C ASP A 122 11.95 5.09 -3.71
N ILE A 123 11.33 3.96 -4.06
CA ILE A 123 12.04 2.72 -4.40
C ILE A 123 12.91 2.92 -5.65
N ALA A 124 12.38 3.55 -6.69
CA ALA A 124 13.14 3.82 -7.92
C ALA A 124 14.33 4.77 -7.65
N ALA A 125 14.13 5.83 -6.88
CA ALA A 125 15.21 6.73 -6.46
C ALA A 125 16.28 6.00 -5.61
N GLY A 126 15.87 5.11 -4.72
CA GLY A 126 16.78 4.25 -3.96
C GLY A 126 17.60 3.33 -4.87
N ILE A 127 16.99 2.79 -5.93
CA ILE A 127 17.69 1.96 -6.93
C ILE A 127 18.72 2.78 -7.72
N GLU A 128 18.35 3.99 -8.15
CA GLU A 128 19.27 4.89 -8.87
C GLU A 128 20.47 5.27 -8.01
N THR A 129 20.24 5.70 -6.77
CA THR A 129 21.31 6.08 -5.82
C THR A 129 22.15 4.89 -5.35
N GLY A 130 21.56 3.70 -5.30
CA GLY A 130 22.22 2.45 -4.94
C GLY A 130 22.95 1.75 -6.08
N GLY A 131 23.16 2.43 -7.23
CA GLY A 131 23.89 1.85 -8.35
C GLY A 131 23.14 0.71 -9.06
N GLY A 132 21.82 0.81 -9.14
CA GLY A 132 20.94 -0.17 -9.81
C GLY A 132 20.27 -1.17 -8.86
N LYS A 133 20.50 -1.06 -7.55
CA LYS A 133 19.90 -1.90 -6.50
C LYS A 133 19.48 -1.06 -5.30
N TYR A 134 18.38 -1.42 -4.69
CA TYR A 134 17.97 -0.86 -3.40
C TYR A 134 17.63 -1.99 -2.44
N GLU A 135 18.41 -2.11 -1.38
CA GLU A 135 18.16 -3.10 -0.32
C GLU A 135 17.25 -2.50 0.75
N MET A 136 16.17 -3.21 1.04
CA MET A 136 15.21 -2.89 2.08
C MET A 136 15.27 -3.97 3.15
N THR A 137 15.20 -3.57 4.42
CA THR A 137 15.06 -4.52 5.53
C THR A 137 13.58 -4.70 5.82
N THR A 138 13.13 -5.93 5.86
CA THR A 138 11.74 -6.29 6.14
C THR A 138 11.47 -6.31 7.65
N VAL A 139 10.20 -6.34 8.04
CA VAL A 139 9.77 -6.45 9.45
C VAL A 139 10.26 -7.76 10.09
N GLU A 140 10.41 -8.80 9.28
CA GLU A 140 10.99 -10.08 9.71
C GLU A 140 12.49 -9.97 10.02
N GLY A 141 13.19 -8.98 9.44
CA GLY A 141 14.63 -8.76 9.58
C GLY A 141 15.44 -9.20 8.36
N GLY A 142 14.83 -9.89 7.42
CA GLY A 142 15.44 -10.30 6.16
C GLY A 142 15.62 -9.14 5.18
N LYS A 143 16.43 -9.35 4.17
CA LYS A 143 16.70 -8.37 3.11
C LYS A 143 15.88 -8.63 1.87
N LEU A 144 15.34 -7.57 1.32
CA LEU A 144 14.63 -7.56 0.06
C LEU A 144 15.32 -6.59 -0.89
N THR A 145 15.75 -7.05 -2.04
CA THR A 145 16.46 -6.22 -3.02
C THR A 145 15.52 -5.80 -4.13
N ALA A 146 15.37 -4.49 -4.32
CA ALA A 146 14.64 -3.93 -5.47
C ALA A 146 15.62 -3.55 -6.58
N THR A 147 15.22 -3.83 -7.82
CA THR A 147 15.92 -3.45 -9.05
C THR A 147 14.94 -2.93 -10.08
N MET A 148 15.41 -2.23 -11.10
CA MET A 148 14.57 -1.84 -12.23
C MET A 148 14.74 -2.81 -13.40
N SER A 149 13.63 -3.28 -13.93
CA SER A 149 13.58 -4.00 -15.21
C SER A 149 12.70 -3.20 -16.18
N GLY A 150 13.35 -2.40 -17.02
CA GLY A 150 12.67 -1.41 -17.83
C GLY A 150 11.96 -0.37 -16.97
N LYS A 151 10.64 -0.31 -17.04
CA LYS A 151 9.80 0.61 -16.23
C LYS A 151 9.16 -0.05 -15.01
N LYS A 152 9.48 -1.32 -14.73
CA LYS A 152 8.90 -2.07 -13.62
C LYS A 152 9.92 -2.28 -12.52
N ILE A 153 9.46 -2.24 -11.28
CA ILE A 153 10.24 -2.62 -10.13
C ILE A 153 10.19 -4.13 -9.99
N MET A 154 11.35 -4.75 -9.90
CA MET A 154 11.51 -6.16 -9.56
C MET A 154 12.07 -6.28 -8.16
N LEU A 155 11.54 -7.21 -7.41
CA LEU A 155 11.98 -7.57 -6.08
C LEU A 155 12.68 -8.91 -6.13
N THR A 156 13.82 -9.02 -5.48
CA THR A 156 14.56 -10.29 -5.35
C THR A 156 14.66 -10.64 -3.87
N ASP A 157 14.24 -11.84 -3.52
CA ASP A 157 14.37 -12.36 -2.17
C ASP A 157 15.74 -12.98 -1.89
N GLU A 158 15.98 -13.39 -0.65
CA GLU A 158 17.26 -13.98 -0.23
C GLU A 158 17.55 -15.34 -0.85
N LYS A 159 16.53 -16.01 -1.38
CA LYS A 159 16.66 -17.29 -2.10
C LYS A 159 16.87 -17.13 -3.61
N GLY A 160 16.89 -15.86 -4.08
CA GLY A 160 17.00 -15.55 -5.51
C GLY A 160 15.66 -15.62 -6.25
N GLY A 161 14.54 -15.75 -5.54
CA GLY A 161 13.21 -15.64 -6.12
C GLY A 161 12.93 -14.21 -6.52
N MET A 162 12.25 -14.02 -7.65
CA MET A 162 11.95 -12.70 -8.21
C MET A 162 10.45 -12.49 -8.32
N ALA A 163 10.01 -11.31 -7.90
CA ALA A 163 8.64 -10.84 -8.05
C ALA A 163 8.61 -9.49 -8.78
N THR A 164 7.62 -9.29 -9.63
CA THR A 164 7.42 -8.03 -10.34
C THR A 164 6.30 -7.23 -9.69
N VAL A 165 6.53 -5.94 -9.45
CA VAL A 165 5.46 -5.02 -9.03
C VAL A 165 4.56 -4.74 -10.24
N THR A 166 3.33 -5.23 -10.19
CA THR A 166 2.33 -5.08 -11.25
C THR A 166 1.52 -3.81 -11.08
N THR A 167 1.18 -3.45 -9.84
CA THR A 167 0.49 -2.22 -9.48
C THR A 167 1.14 -1.64 -8.24
N GLY A 168 1.67 -0.44 -8.36
CA GLY A 168 2.30 0.27 -7.26
C GLY A 168 1.49 1.47 -6.78
N ASN A 169 1.93 2.09 -5.69
CA ASN A 169 1.37 3.33 -5.15
C ASN A 169 -0.10 3.25 -4.73
N VAL A 170 -0.55 2.10 -4.25
CA VAL A 170 -1.87 1.97 -3.65
C VAL A 170 -1.78 2.48 -2.21
N PHE A 171 -2.01 3.79 -2.03
CA PHE A 171 -1.89 4.45 -0.75
C PHE A 171 -3.06 4.12 0.18
N GLN A 172 -2.73 3.94 1.47
CA GLN A 172 -3.64 3.64 2.55
C GLN A 172 -3.42 4.62 3.71
N SER A 173 -4.33 4.63 4.68
CA SER A 173 -4.20 5.49 5.86
C SER A 173 -2.95 5.19 6.68
N ASN A 174 -2.56 3.93 6.78
CA ASN A 174 -1.42 3.46 7.55
C ASN A 174 -0.26 2.90 6.71
N GLY A 175 -0.23 3.15 5.39
CA GLY A 175 0.88 2.71 4.55
C GLY A 175 0.64 2.77 3.05
N VAL A 176 1.34 1.92 2.33
CA VAL A 176 1.20 1.75 0.88
C VAL A 176 1.29 0.28 0.50
N ILE A 177 0.48 -0.13 -0.46
CA ILE A 177 0.51 -1.47 -1.03
C ILE A 177 1.15 -1.42 -2.43
N HIS A 178 2.03 -2.35 -2.70
CA HIS A 178 2.54 -2.69 -4.02
C HIS A 178 2.13 -4.12 -4.35
N VAL A 179 1.33 -4.29 -5.40
CA VAL A 179 0.87 -5.60 -5.83
C VAL A 179 1.98 -6.31 -6.59
N ILE A 180 2.27 -7.54 -6.22
CA ILE A 180 3.31 -8.37 -6.84
C ILE A 180 2.74 -9.66 -7.41
N ASP A 181 3.40 -10.19 -8.42
CA ASP A 181 2.99 -11.36 -9.19
C ASP A 181 3.58 -12.68 -8.69
N THR A 182 4.41 -12.64 -7.67
CA THR A 182 5.09 -13.81 -7.11
C THR A 182 5.24 -13.66 -5.60
N VAL A 183 5.10 -14.75 -4.84
CA VAL A 183 5.33 -14.76 -3.39
C VAL A 183 6.84 -14.82 -3.13
N LEU A 184 7.33 -13.93 -2.28
CA LEU A 184 8.72 -13.88 -1.85
C LEU A 184 8.95 -14.80 -0.65
N MET A 185 10.10 -15.45 -0.60
CA MET A 185 10.42 -16.42 0.41
C MET A 185 11.66 -16.01 1.20
N PRO A 186 11.56 -15.84 2.52
CA PRO A 186 12.72 -15.64 3.39
C PRO A 186 13.58 -16.89 3.47
N ASN A 187 14.83 -16.71 3.89
CA ASN A 187 15.74 -17.83 4.19
C ASN A 187 15.30 -18.67 5.37
#